data_2816053a05a0eb05d2a1550ba098334c
#
_entry.id   2816053a05a0eb05d2a1550ba098334c
#
_cell.length_a   1.000
_cell.length_b   1.000
_cell.length_c   1.000
_cell.angle_alpha   90.00
_cell.angle_beta   90.00
_cell.angle_gamma   90.00
#
_symmetry.space_group_name_H-M   'P 1'
#
loop_
_entity.id
_entity.type
_entity.pdbx_description
1 polymer ?
#
loop_
_entity_poly.entity_id
_entity_poly.type
_entity_poly.pdbx_seq_one_letter_code
_entity_poly.pdbx_strand_id
1 'polypeptide(L)'
;MSNELSWKILWVDDEIELLKSQILFLKQKGYTVETATNGDDAVEMLRTSPVDLILLDEQMPGKRGIETVSELRVADPNVPIVMVTKSEEEDLMDQAIGHRVDDYLVKPVNPNQVLSVCKRLLEGTRIRHQHTAQDFVSRFRELEEKRSELFTWRDWAETYTELIRWESRLAETGEDGLAGMLHGLKRQWRRDFSYYVMREYLNWTSPSGGDRPLLSVDVVSQFLLPLVKKYETVLFIVVDCMRMDQWFQLASIVEEFFEIDRRTYFSILPTATPYARNAIFSGLYPSQIIENFPHFWQVGSDDEGSLNLYERELLEVQFNRLGVTFSSPLRYEKVFTKEEGQRLVKKIPQLLQRGVTSLVVNFIDILTHGRSESEILMEIAPNEQAYRDLVLSWFRHSSLLGVLQEAARHGVPVLLTSDHGSVHCTRPVTVFAKRDASTNLRYKFGDNINSEQNQDTFLVRDPKRARLPYLGLNVHYIFAIEDTYFVYPTKLREYQSRYYGSFLHGGISPEEMILPVALMMPK
;
A
#
# COMPACT_ATOMS: atom_id res chain seq x y z
N MET A 1 6.99 27.21 27.39
CA MET A 1 8.27 27.74 26.90
C MET A 1 8.66 26.80 25.78
N SER A 2 8.43 27.20 24.52
CA SER A 2 8.80 26.44 23.34
C SER A 2 10.33 26.36 23.30
N ASN A 3 10.87 25.15 23.28
CA ASN A 3 12.27 24.89 23.00
C ASN A 3 12.45 25.20 21.48
N GLU A 4 12.71 26.47 21.14
CA GLU A 4 13.09 26.83 19.78
C GLU A 4 14.47 26.22 19.51
N LEU A 5 14.50 25.15 18.72
CA LEU A 5 15.72 24.61 18.15
C LEU A 5 16.36 25.72 17.32
N SER A 6 17.43 26.32 17.84
CA SER A 6 18.21 27.31 17.11
C SER A 6 19.13 26.55 16.15
N TRP A 7 18.80 26.55 14.85
CA TRP A 7 19.62 25.96 13.80
C TRP A 7 21.00 26.65 13.73
N LYS A 8 22.07 25.87 13.66
CA LYS A 8 23.45 26.34 13.66
C LYS A 8 24.01 26.31 12.23
N ILE A 9 24.39 27.47 11.73
CA ILE A 9 24.94 27.68 10.39
C ILE A 9 26.43 28.01 10.51
N LEU A 10 27.27 27.30 9.76
CA LEU A 10 28.68 27.68 9.56
C LEU A 10 28.80 28.43 8.24
N TRP A 11 29.23 29.71 8.29
CA TRP A 11 29.49 30.50 7.10
C TRP A 11 30.99 30.63 6.89
N VAL A 12 31.48 30.11 5.78
CA VAL A 12 32.91 30.08 5.42
C VAL A 12 33.14 31.01 4.24
N ASP A 13 33.89 32.10 4.46
CA ASP A 13 34.19 33.10 3.45
C ASP A 13 35.40 33.93 3.90
N ASP A 14 36.40 34.12 3.05
CA ASP A 14 37.59 34.89 3.41
C ASP A 14 37.31 36.39 3.58
N GLU A 15 36.22 36.88 2.94
CA GLU A 15 35.74 38.25 3.10
C GLU A 15 34.56 38.35 4.09
N ILE A 16 34.50 37.49 5.11
CA ILE A 16 33.39 37.37 6.06
C ILE A 16 32.98 38.68 6.73
N GLU A 17 33.91 39.62 6.88
CA GLU A 17 33.68 40.97 7.42
C GLU A 17 32.68 41.77 6.56
N LEU A 18 32.65 41.55 5.25
CA LEU A 18 31.71 42.20 4.31
C LEU A 18 30.30 41.62 4.42
N LEU A 19 30.14 40.46 5.04
CA LEU A 19 28.86 39.73 5.17
C LEU A 19 28.16 39.97 6.52
N LYS A 20 28.65 40.90 7.34
CA LYS A 20 28.08 41.21 8.67
C LYS A 20 26.57 41.51 8.65
N SER A 21 26.09 42.20 7.62
CA SER A 21 24.66 42.51 7.49
C SER A 21 23.81 41.27 7.28
N GLN A 22 24.26 40.32 6.45
CA GLN A 22 23.59 39.05 6.18
C GLN A 22 23.60 38.14 7.40
N ILE A 23 24.75 38.07 8.09
CA ILE A 23 24.91 37.31 9.34
C ILE A 23 23.98 37.86 10.42
N LEU A 24 23.94 39.18 10.61
CA LEU A 24 23.07 39.80 11.59
C LEU A 24 21.59 39.54 11.27
N PHE A 25 21.21 39.62 9.98
CA PHE A 25 19.87 39.32 9.52
C PHE A 25 19.46 37.87 9.85
N LEU A 26 20.32 36.88 9.60
CA LEU A 26 20.05 35.48 9.95
C LEU A 26 19.93 35.30 11.47
N LYS A 27 20.80 35.93 12.27
CA LYS A 27 20.71 35.92 13.74
C LYS A 27 19.39 36.51 14.25
N GLN A 28 18.90 37.60 13.63
CA GLN A 28 17.58 38.16 13.94
C GLN A 28 16.42 37.24 13.58
N LYS A 29 16.63 36.30 12.64
CA LYS A 29 15.64 35.27 12.25
C LYS A 29 15.71 34.01 13.12
N GLY A 30 16.58 33.97 14.14
CA GLY A 30 16.67 32.88 15.11
C GLY A 30 17.73 31.83 14.79
N TYR A 31 18.57 32.02 13.78
CA TYR A 31 19.68 31.13 13.49
C TYR A 31 20.92 31.50 14.33
N THR A 32 21.67 30.49 14.75
CA THR A 32 23.04 30.68 15.28
C THR A 32 24.01 30.62 14.12
N VAL A 33 24.82 31.67 13.91
CA VAL A 33 25.79 31.71 12.82
C VAL A 33 27.18 31.77 13.37
N GLU A 34 27.99 30.73 13.07
CA GLU A 34 29.43 30.67 13.28
C GLU A 34 30.12 30.97 11.95
N THR A 35 31.37 31.45 12.02
CA THR A 35 32.12 31.89 10.83
C THR A 35 33.50 31.33 10.79
N ALA A 36 34.01 30.99 9.62
CA ALA A 36 35.38 30.63 9.34
C ALA A 36 35.86 31.44 8.11
N THR A 37 37.18 31.67 8.02
CA THR A 37 37.78 32.46 6.94
C THR A 37 38.47 31.61 5.87
N ASN A 38 38.53 30.29 6.07
CA ASN A 38 39.15 29.34 5.13
C ASN A 38 38.58 27.92 5.34
N GLY A 39 38.87 27.04 4.39
CA GLY A 39 38.38 25.66 4.39
C GLY A 39 38.94 24.78 5.50
N ASP A 40 40.20 24.97 5.88
CA ASP A 40 40.83 24.10 6.91
C ASP A 40 40.22 24.37 8.29
N ASP A 41 39.98 25.63 8.65
CA ASP A 41 39.30 26.02 9.88
C ASP A 41 37.86 25.50 9.89
N ALA A 42 37.16 25.54 8.73
CA ALA A 42 35.81 25.03 8.60
C ALA A 42 35.71 23.51 8.88
N VAL A 43 36.67 22.73 8.37
CA VAL A 43 36.74 21.28 8.61
C VAL A 43 37.04 20.98 10.08
N GLU A 44 37.93 21.74 10.71
CA GLU A 44 38.25 21.58 12.13
C GLU A 44 37.06 21.95 13.03
N MET A 45 36.36 23.04 12.72
CA MET A 45 35.14 23.45 13.42
C MET A 45 34.04 22.39 13.32
N LEU A 46 33.81 21.81 12.13
CA LEU A 46 32.82 20.77 11.94
C LEU A 46 33.12 19.50 12.75
N ARG A 47 34.42 19.13 12.90
CA ARG A 47 34.86 17.99 13.72
C ARG A 47 34.66 18.21 15.21
N THR A 48 34.78 19.45 15.68
CA THR A 48 34.69 19.79 17.10
C THR A 48 33.27 20.15 17.55
N SER A 49 32.43 20.66 16.65
CA SER A 49 31.09 21.12 16.96
C SER A 49 30.17 20.89 15.76
N PRO A 50 29.12 20.07 15.89
CA PRO A 50 28.19 19.83 14.79
C PRO A 50 27.46 21.12 14.38
N VAL A 51 27.23 21.29 13.06
CA VAL A 51 26.44 22.36 12.47
C VAL A 51 25.35 21.77 11.60
N ASP A 52 24.27 22.52 11.39
CA ASP A 52 23.10 22.06 10.65
C ASP A 52 23.12 22.45 9.17
N LEU A 53 23.97 23.44 8.80
CA LEU A 53 24.15 23.92 7.42
C LEU A 53 25.50 24.59 7.27
N ILE A 54 26.14 24.41 6.13
CA ILE A 54 27.37 25.11 5.74
C ILE A 54 27.08 25.99 4.53
N LEU A 55 27.40 27.30 4.64
CA LEU A 55 27.52 28.22 3.51
C LEU A 55 28.99 28.38 3.20
N LEU A 56 29.44 27.96 2.03
CA LEU A 56 30.87 27.83 1.68
C LEU A 56 31.19 28.66 0.43
N ASP A 57 32.10 29.63 0.58
CA ASP A 57 32.61 30.36 -0.58
C ASP A 57 33.48 29.47 -1.46
N GLU A 58 33.32 29.61 -2.77
CA GLU A 58 34.12 28.88 -3.75
C GLU A 58 35.53 29.45 -3.87
N GLN A 59 35.69 30.77 -3.77
CA GLN A 59 36.96 31.46 -4.02
C GLN A 59 37.60 31.92 -2.72
N MET A 60 38.38 31.05 -2.10
CA MET A 60 39.13 31.36 -0.89
C MET A 60 40.63 31.20 -1.10
N PRO A 61 41.49 31.98 -0.38
CA PRO A 61 42.92 31.80 -0.42
C PRO A 61 43.35 30.42 0.09
N GLY A 62 44.26 29.79 -0.63
CA GLY A 62 44.84 28.49 -0.28
C GLY A 62 44.07 27.31 -0.87
N LYS A 63 42.87 27.01 -0.37
CA LYS A 63 42.04 25.88 -0.80
C LYS A 63 40.69 26.38 -1.33
N ARG A 64 40.31 25.92 -2.52
CA ARG A 64 39.01 26.27 -3.11
C ARG A 64 37.85 25.60 -2.35
N GLY A 65 36.66 26.21 -2.44
CA GLY A 65 35.46 25.67 -1.81
C GLY A 65 35.15 24.23 -2.27
N ILE A 66 35.23 23.95 -3.56
CA ILE A 66 34.97 22.61 -4.11
C ILE A 66 35.91 21.54 -3.57
N GLU A 67 37.18 21.87 -3.31
CA GLU A 67 38.15 20.96 -2.69
C GLU A 67 37.81 20.72 -1.23
N THR A 68 37.34 21.74 -0.53
CA THR A 68 36.93 21.72 0.87
C THR A 68 35.70 20.83 1.07
N VAL A 69 34.73 20.81 0.10
CA VAL A 69 33.53 19.96 0.15
C VAL A 69 33.89 18.50 0.40
N SER A 70 34.90 17.97 -0.28
CA SER A 70 35.33 16.58 -0.12
C SER A 70 35.75 16.23 1.31
N GLU A 71 36.42 17.15 1.98
CA GLU A 71 36.86 16.96 3.37
C GLU A 71 35.73 17.17 4.38
N LEU A 72 34.83 18.11 4.13
CA LEU A 72 33.62 18.31 4.92
C LEU A 72 32.73 17.08 4.87
N ARG A 73 32.57 16.45 3.68
CA ARG A 73 31.82 15.19 3.51
C ARG A 73 32.44 13.99 4.21
N VAL A 74 33.76 13.99 4.43
CA VAL A 74 34.42 12.97 5.25
C VAL A 74 34.16 13.23 6.74
N ALA A 75 34.07 14.49 7.16
CA ALA A 75 33.78 14.86 8.55
C ALA A 75 32.30 14.64 8.91
N ASP A 76 31.38 15.05 8.03
CA ASP A 76 29.94 14.78 8.12
C ASP A 76 29.36 14.54 6.71
N PRO A 77 28.97 13.30 6.37
CA PRO A 77 28.40 12.95 5.07
C PRO A 77 27.04 13.60 4.77
N ASN A 78 26.30 14.02 5.81
CA ASN A 78 24.88 14.40 5.68
C ASN A 78 24.63 15.90 5.89
N VAL A 79 25.58 16.69 6.39
CA VAL A 79 25.37 18.12 6.60
C VAL A 79 25.10 18.82 5.25
N PRO A 80 24.02 19.60 5.11
CA PRO A 80 23.76 20.35 3.90
C PRO A 80 24.87 21.38 3.63
N ILE A 81 25.36 21.43 2.37
CA ILE A 81 26.39 22.37 1.92
C ILE A 81 25.83 23.22 0.80
N VAL A 82 25.88 24.54 0.98
CA VAL A 82 25.50 25.52 -0.04
C VAL A 82 26.75 26.24 -0.52
N MET A 83 27.07 26.11 -1.80
CA MET A 83 28.18 26.82 -2.40
C MET A 83 27.81 28.29 -2.66
N VAL A 84 28.68 29.22 -2.31
CA VAL A 84 28.53 30.64 -2.62
C VAL A 84 29.59 31.02 -3.66
N THR A 85 29.21 31.52 -4.82
CA THR A 85 30.14 31.74 -5.95
C THR A 85 29.95 33.09 -6.63
N LYS A 86 31.01 33.63 -7.26
CA LYS A 86 30.93 34.83 -8.09
C LYS A 86 30.62 34.52 -9.56
N SER A 87 30.61 33.24 -9.97
CA SER A 87 30.45 32.84 -11.37
C SER A 87 29.15 32.02 -11.55
N GLU A 88 28.45 32.28 -12.66
CA GLU A 88 27.31 31.50 -13.17
C GLU A 88 27.78 30.47 -14.23
N GLU A 89 29.06 30.12 -14.27
CA GLU A 89 29.60 29.19 -15.25
C GLU A 89 29.03 27.76 -15.06
N GLU A 90 28.51 27.21 -16.16
CA GLU A 90 27.85 25.91 -16.23
C GLU A 90 28.79 24.76 -15.77
N ASP A 91 30.09 24.87 -16.07
CA ASP A 91 31.11 23.90 -15.66
C ASP A 91 31.32 23.82 -14.14
N LEU A 92 31.13 24.92 -13.40
CA LEU A 92 31.21 24.95 -11.93
C LEU A 92 29.96 24.32 -11.29
N MET A 93 28.79 24.49 -11.93
CA MET A 93 27.54 23.86 -11.49
C MET A 93 27.62 22.33 -11.65
N ASP A 94 28.13 21.86 -12.78
CA ASP A 94 28.29 20.42 -13.04
C ASP A 94 29.30 19.76 -12.08
N GLN A 95 30.39 20.46 -11.77
CA GLN A 95 31.34 20.00 -10.76
C GLN A 95 30.74 19.98 -9.35
N ALA A 96 29.97 21.01 -8.97
CA ALA A 96 29.30 21.08 -7.66
C ALA A 96 28.29 19.93 -7.49
N ILE A 97 27.51 19.59 -8.53
CA ILE A 97 26.61 18.42 -8.55
C ILE A 97 27.42 17.13 -8.37
N GLY A 98 28.53 16.97 -9.07
CA GLY A 98 29.44 15.81 -8.93
C GLY A 98 30.02 15.65 -7.53
N HIS A 99 30.23 16.72 -6.79
CA HIS A 99 30.77 16.73 -5.41
C HIS A 99 29.70 16.75 -4.30
N ARG A 100 28.42 16.50 -4.61
CA ARG A 100 27.30 16.45 -3.65
C ARG A 100 27.09 17.75 -2.86
N VAL A 101 27.07 18.88 -3.55
CA VAL A 101 26.59 20.17 -3.02
C VAL A 101 25.08 20.20 -3.10
N ASP A 102 24.42 20.68 -2.04
CA ASP A 102 22.93 20.63 -1.93
C ASP A 102 22.26 21.82 -2.60
N ASP A 103 22.99 22.95 -2.72
CA ASP A 103 22.51 24.16 -3.40
C ASP A 103 23.67 25.13 -3.68
N TYR A 104 23.39 26.20 -4.45
CA TYR A 104 24.35 27.28 -4.68
C TYR A 104 23.70 28.67 -4.63
N LEU A 105 24.49 29.68 -4.31
CA LEU A 105 24.12 31.10 -4.27
C LEU A 105 25.15 31.91 -5.06
N VAL A 106 24.68 32.86 -5.86
CA VAL A 106 25.54 33.74 -6.65
C VAL A 106 25.76 35.06 -5.91
N LYS A 107 27.03 35.48 -5.77
CA LYS A 107 27.40 36.80 -5.21
C LYS A 107 27.05 37.94 -6.21
N PRO A 108 26.51 39.05 -5.74
CA PRO A 108 26.33 39.46 -4.34
C PRO A 108 25.09 38.80 -3.72
N VAL A 109 25.29 38.11 -2.56
CA VAL A 109 24.20 37.40 -1.89
C VAL A 109 23.22 38.35 -1.21
N ASN A 110 21.96 38.25 -1.60
CA ASN A 110 20.88 38.98 -0.95
C ASN A 110 20.48 38.25 0.35
N PRO A 111 20.31 38.95 1.51
CA PRO A 111 19.90 38.32 2.77
C PRO A 111 18.64 37.46 2.68
N ASN A 112 17.66 37.87 1.85
CA ASN A 112 16.42 37.09 1.66
C ASN A 112 16.66 35.80 0.84
N GLN A 113 17.59 35.80 -0.10
CA GLN A 113 17.96 34.57 -0.84
C GLN A 113 18.63 33.57 0.10
N VAL A 114 19.61 34.04 0.91
CA VAL A 114 20.24 33.19 1.93
C VAL A 114 19.21 32.63 2.88
N LEU A 115 18.29 33.46 3.40
CA LEU A 115 17.22 33.02 4.29
C LEU A 115 16.31 31.95 3.59
N SER A 116 15.99 32.15 2.33
CA SER A 116 15.15 31.21 1.57
C SER A 116 15.82 29.84 1.45
N VAL A 117 17.11 29.80 1.14
CA VAL A 117 17.89 28.54 1.08
C VAL A 117 18.00 27.89 2.45
N CYS A 118 18.32 28.65 3.52
CA CYS A 118 18.35 28.14 4.88
C CYS A 118 16.98 27.53 5.27
N LYS A 119 15.89 28.24 5.02
CA LYS A 119 14.54 27.72 5.31
C LYS A 119 14.22 26.44 4.54
N ARG A 120 14.57 26.39 3.27
CA ARG A 120 14.31 25.20 2.43
C ARG A 120 15.08 23.98 2.93
N LEU A 121 16.37 24.13 3.26
CA LEU A 121 17.23 23.02 3.67
C LEU A 121 17.03 22.63 5.13
N LEU A 122 16.87 23.59 6.05
CA LEU A 122 16.75 23.36 7.48
C LEU A 122 15.31 23.18 7.97
N GLU A 123 14.38 23.96 7.43
CA GLU A 123 12.99 23.99 7.91
C GLU A 123 11.99 23.36 6.94
N GLY A 124 12.42 23.04 5.71
CA GLY A 124 11.52 22.58 4.65
C GLY A 124 10.71 21.34 5.03
N THR A 125 11.30 20.40 5.75
CA THR A 125 10.60 19.22 6.28
C THR A 125 9.59 19.62 7.35
N ARG A 126 9.97 20.45 8.31
CA ARG A 126 9.08 20.95 9.38
C ARG A 126 7.91 21.75 8.80
N ILE A 127 8.17 22.63 7.83
CA ILE A 127 7.12 23.43 7.17
C ILE A 127 6.15 22.50 6.43
N ARG A 128 6.65 21.50 5.69
CA ARG A 128 5.81 20.50 5.03
C ARG A 128 4.95 19.72 6.03
N HIS A 129 5.53 19.27 7.16
CA HIS A 129 4.80 18.56 8.19
C HIS A 129 3.69 19.44 8.79
N GLN A 130 3.98 20.73 9.10
CA GLN A 130 2.97 21.65 9.60
C GLN A 130 1.82 21.89 8.61
N HIS A 131 2.11 22.05 7.31
CA HIS A 131 1.08 22.13 6.27
C HIS A 131 0.25 20.86 6.20
N THR A 132 0.91 19.69 6.18
CA THR A 132 0.23 18.38 6.17
C THR A 132 -0.70 18.25 7.38
N ALA A 133 -0.26 18.65 8.55
CA ALA A 133 -1.07 18.62 9.78
C ALA A 133 -2.30 19.54 9.69
N GLN A 134 -2.13 20.77 9.20
CA GLN A 134 -3.24 21.73 9.03
C GLN A 134 -4.27 21.24 8.00
N ASP A 135 -3.79 20.75 6.85
CA ASP A 135 -4.63 20.19 5.80
C ASP A 135 -5.43 18.99 6.33
N PHE A 136 -4.76 18.10 7.10
CA PHE A 136 -5.44 16.95 7.68
C PHE A 136 -6.54 17.36 8.67
N VAL A 137 -6.28 18.30 9.57
CA VAL A 137 -7.29 18.75 10.55
C VAL A 137 -8.51 19.35 9.86
N SER A 138 -8.31 20.12 8.78
CA SER A 138 -9.42 20.64 7.98
C SER A 138 -10.21 19.49 7.34
N ARG A 139 -9.51 18.56 6.69
CA ARG A 139 -10.12 17.43 5.99
C ARG A 139 -10.79 16.44 6.93
N PHE A 140 -10.24 16.23 8.12
CA PHE A 140 -10.83 15.40 9.16
C PHE A 140 -12.25 15.84 9.52
N ARG A 141 -12.47 17.15 9.70
CA ARG A 141 -13.80 17.70 9.97
C ARG A 141 -14.79 17.43 8.85
N GLU A 142 -14.38 17.66 7.61
CA GLU A 142 -15.21 17.36 6.44
C GLU A 142 -15.57 15.87 6.35
N LEU A 143 -14.63 14.97 6.64
CA LEU A 143 -14.87 13.53 6.65
C LEU A 143 -15.81 13.12 7.80
N GLU A 144 -15.72 13.75 8.96
CA GLU A 144 -16.68 13.50 10.06
C GLU A 144 -18.09 13.99 9.71
N GLU A 145 -18.21 15.15 9.10
CA GLU A 145 -19.51 15.70 8.67
C GLU A 145 -20.16 14.83 7.60
N LYS A 146 -19.39 14.38 6.62
CA LYS A 146 -19.86 13.47 5.56
C LYS A 146 -20.46 12.16 6.08
N ARG A 147 -20.03 11.65 7.23
CA ARG A 147 -20.57 10.40 7.80
C ARG A 147 -22.08 10.42 8.04
N SER A 148 -22.69 11.59 8.16
CA SER A 148 -24.15 11.74 8.30
C SER A 148 -24.91 11.67 6.98
N GLU A 149 -24.24 11.62 5.83
CA GLU A 149 -24.82 11.57 4.50
C GLU A 149 -25.12 10.13 4.05
N LEU A 150 -25.95 10.00 3.02
CA LEU A 150 -26.22 8.72 2.38
C LEU A 150 -25.08 8.39 1.38
N PHE A 151 -24.25 7.45 1.78
CA PHE A 151 -23.12 7.00 0.96
C PHE A 151 -23.52 5.96 -0.07
N THR A 152 -23.02 6.15 -1.30
CA THR A 152 -23.00 5.12 -2.35
C THR A 152 -21.72 4.28 -2.23
N TRP A 153 -21.65 3.17 -2.96
CA TRP A 153 -20.43 2.36 -3.03
C TRP A 153 -19.22 3.14 -3.59
N ARG A 154 -19.46 4.15 -4.45
CA ARG A 154 -18.41 5.04 -4.98
C ARG A 154 -17.80 5.89 -3.88
N ASP A 155 -18.65 6.50 -3.06
CA ASP A 155 -18.22 7.33 -1.94
C ASP A 155 -17.38 6.53 -0.94
N TRP A 156 -17.77 5.27 -0.69
CA TRP A 156 -16.99 4.36 0.17
C TRP A 156 -15.61 4.04 -0.40
N ALA A 157 -15.51 3.72 -1.70
CA ALA A 157 -14.23 3.43 -2.35
C ALA A 157 -13.31 4.66 -2.36
N GLU A 158 -13.84 5.84 -2.68
CA GLU A 158 -13.10 7.10 -2.70
C GLU A 158 -12.60 7.47 -1.31
N THR A 159 -13.48 7.44 -0.30
CA THR A 159 -13.11 7.81 1.07
C THR A 159 -12.11 6.82 1.67
N TYR A 160 -12.27 5.52 1.45
CA TYR A 160 -11.29 4.54 1.90
C TYR A 160 -9.92 4.78 1.27
N THR A 161 -9.87 5.05 -0.02
CA THR A 161 -8.64 5.41 -0.74
C THR A 161 -8.00 6.68 -0.16
N GLU A 162 -8.80 7.68 0.18
CA GLU A 162 -8.35 8.92 0.78
C GLU A 162 -7.77 8.70 2.19
N LEU A 163 -8.44 7.91 3.03
CA LEU A 163 -7.96 7.58 4.38
C LEU A 163 -6.60 6.88 4.36
N ILE A 164 -6.38 5.98 3.39
CA ILE A 164 -5.08 5.32 3.17
C ILE A 164 -4.00 6.34 2.80
N ARG A 165 -4.30 7.27 1.89
CA ARG A 165 -3.33 8.33 1.51
C ARG A 165 -2.96 9.22 2.68
N TRP A 166 -3.93 9.58 3.52
CA TRP A 166 -3.66 10.33 4.74
C TRP A 166 -2.80 9.55 5.72
N GLU A 167 -3.02 8.25 5.86
CA GLU A 167 -2.19 7.41 6.72
C GLU A 167 -0.72 7.42 6.30
N SER A 168 -0.44 7.29 5.00
CA SER A 168 0.92 7.37 4.48
C SER A 168 1.54 8.77 4.70
N ARG A 169 0.79 9.85 4.42
CA ARG A 169 1.28 11.22 4.59
C ARG A 169 1.56 11.58 6.06
N LEU A 170 0.69 11.14 6.98
CA LEU A 170 0.87 11.41 8.41
C LEU A 170 2.00 10.57 9.02
N ALA A 171 2.24 9.35 8.53
CA ALA A 171 3.38 8.55 8.98
C ALA A 171 4.73 9.26 8.78
N GLU A 172 4.86 10.09 7.73
CA GLU A 172 6.06 10.88 7.45
C GLU A 172 6.24 12.06 8.44
N THR A 173 5.16 12.53 9.07
CA THR A 173 5.22 13.70 9.97
C THR A 173 5.72 13.36 11.37
N GLY A 174 5.59 12.09 11.80
CA GLY A 174 5.92 11.66 13.15
C GLY A 174 4.99 12.21 14.25
N GLU A 175 3.81 12.75 13.87
CA GLU A 175 2.85 13.32 14.82
C GLU A 175 1.84 12.28 15.33
N ASP A 176 2.17 11.62 16.44
CA ASP A 176 1.34 10.56 17.06
C ASP A 176 -0.11 10.98 17.33
N GLY A 177 -0.33 12.26 17.69
CA GLY A 177 -1.67 12.79 17.95
C GLY A 177 -2.59 12.74 16.72
N LEU A 178 -2.08 13.15 15.55
CA LEU A 178 -2.82 13.11 14.29
C LEU A 178 -3.01 11.69 13.78
N ALA A 179 -1.99 10.84 13.93
CA ALA A 179 -2.09 9.41 13.63
C ALA A 179 -3.19 8.74 14.47
N GLY A 180 -3.28 9.08 15.77
CA GLY A 180 -4.34 8.61 16.66
C GLY A 180 -5.74 9.06 16.22
N MET A 181 -5.90 10.33 15.79
CA MET A 181 -7.16 10.85 15.26
C MET A 181 -7.58 10.09 13.99
N LEU A 182 -6.66 9.89 13.05
CA LEU A 182 -6.94 9.12 11.83
C LEU A 182 -7.32 7.68 12.14
N HIS A 183 -6.62 7.03 13.08
CA HIS A 183 -6.97 5.67 13.50
C HIS A 183 -8.38 5.59 14.09
N GLY A 184 -8.77 6.55 14.93
CA GLY A 184 -10.13 6.66 15.46
C GLY A 184 -11.17 6.81 14.35
N LEU A 185 -10.90 7.67 13.37
CA LEU A 185 -11.76 7.89 12.22
C LEU A 185 -11.88 6.62 11.35
N LYS A 186 -10.77 5.98 11.02
CA LYS A 186 -10.77 4.71 10.25
C LYS A 186 -11.61 3.62 10.92
N ARG A 187 -11.54 3.50 12.25
CA ARG A 187 -12.35 2.53 13.01
C ARG A 187 -13.85 2.83 12.90
N GLN A 188 -14.24 4.08 12.97
CA GLN A 188 -15.64 4.47 12.80
C GLN A 188 -16.12 4.20 11.35
N TRP A 189 -15.33 4.58 10.35
CA TRP A 189 -15.62 4.32 8.94
C TRP A 189 -15.70 2.82 8.63
N ARG A 190 -14.84 2.00 9.22
CA ARG A 190 -14.88 0.53 9.09
C ARG A 190 -16.22 -0.03 9.58
N ARG A 191 -16.70 0.48 10.69
CA ARG A 191 -18.00 0.09 11.25
C ARG A 191 -19.16 0.48 10.34
N ASP A 192 -19.21 1.74 9.92
CA ASP A 192 -20.28 2.27 9.07
C ASP A 192 -20.30 1.57 7.70
N PHE A 193 -19.11 1.29 7.13
CA PHE A 193 -18.97 0.49 5.92
C PHE A 193 -19.53 -0.93 6.08
N SER A 194 -19.23 -1.58 7.20
CA SER A 194 -19.72 -2.93 7.44
C SER A 194 -21.26 -2.97 7.48
N TYR A 195 -21.89 -2.02 8.14
CA TYR A 195 -23.35 -1.91 8.12
C TYR A 195 -23.91 -1.57 6.74
N TYR A 196 -23.23 -0.74 5.97
CA TYR A 196 -23.59 -0.46 4.59
C TYR A 196 -23.59 -1.73 3.75
N VAL A 197 -22.52 -2.52 3.82
CA VAL A 197 -22.42 -3.79 3.08
C VAL A 197 -23.51 -4.77 3.53
N MET A 198 -23.76 -4.93 4.82
CA MET A 198 -24.83 -5.81 5.34
C MET A 198 -26.20 -5.45 4.76
N ARG A 199 -26.48 -4.17 4.55
CA ARG A 199 -27.74 -3.70 3.96
C ARG A 199 -27.81 -3.93 2.44
N GLU A 200 -26.71 -3.69 1.73
CA GLU A 200 -26.71 -3.62 0.27
C GLU A 200 -26.24 -4.91 -0.42
N TYR A 201 -25.48 -5.77 0.24
CA TYR A 201 -24.80 -6.90 -0.41
C TYR A 201 -25.74 -7.85 -1.16
N LEU A 202 -26.91 -8.16 -0.58
CA LEU A 202 -27.90 -9.03 -1.23
C LEU A 202 -28.54 -8.37 -2.46
N ASN A 203 -28.57 -7.05 -2.52
CA ASN A 203 -29.01 -6.31 -3.71
C ASN A 203 -27.93 -6.37 -4.80
N TRP A 204 -26.63 -6.25 -4.42
CA TRP A 204 -25.52 -6.34 -5.37
C TRP A 204 -25.41 -7.71 -6.06
N THR A 205 -25.75 -8.76 -5.37
CA THR A 205 -25.73 -10.14 -5.90
C THR A 205 -27.01 -10.55 -6.62
N SER A 206 -28.07 -9.72 -6.58
CA SER A 206 -29.32 -9.95 -7.24
C SER A 206 -29.22 -9.76 -8.76
N PRO A 207 -29.87 -10.60 -9.60
CA PRO A 207 -29.94 -10.39 -11.05
C PRO A 207 -30.64 -9.09 -11.46
N SER A 208 -31.59 -8.63 -10.63
CA SER A 208 -32.34 -7.37 -10.81
C SER A 208 -31.72 -6.20 -10.03
N GLY A 209 -30.53 -6.38 -9.46
CA GLY A 209 -29.82 -5.34 -8.70
C GLY A 209 -29.57 -4.12 -9.57
N GLY A 210 -29.78 -2.92 -8.98
CA GLY A 210 -29.59 -1.64 -9.66
C GLY A 210 -28.09 -1.23 -9.70
N ASP A 211 -27.78 0.02 -9.36
CA ASP A 211 -26.41 0.52 -9.28
C ASP A 211 -25.63 -0.24 -8.18
N ARG A 212 -24.62 -1.00 -8.60
CA ARG A 212 -23.76 -1.79 -7.72
C ARG A 212 -22.29 -1.58 -8.04
N PRO A 213 -21.38 -1.83 -7.11
CA PRO A 213 -19.94 -1.85 -7.42
C PRO A 213 -19.64 -2.98 -8.43
N LEU A 214 -18.50 -2.83 -9.11
CA LEU A 214 -17.89 -3.97 -9.75
C LEU A 214 -17.47 -4.96 -8.68
N LEU A 215 -17.78 -6.24 -8.88
CA LEU A 215 -17.48 -7.33 -7.96
C LEU A 215 -16.39 -8.25 -8.54
N SER A 216 -15.92 -9.21 -7.76
CA SER A 216 -14.92 -10.19 -8.23
C SER A 216 -15.29 -10.84 -9.56
N VAL A 217 -16.56 -11.10 -9.81
CA VAL A 217 -17.07 -11.69 -11.06
C VAL A 217 -16.92 -10.79 -12.30
N ASP A 218 -16.72 -9.49 -12.10
CA ASP A 218 -16.66 -8.50 -13.17
C ASP A 218 -15.21 -8.19 -13.62
N VAL A 219 -14.21 -8.55 -12.83
CA VAL A 219 -12.80 -8.10 -13.00
C VAL A 219 -12.27 -8.43 -14.40
N VAL A 220 -12.39 -9.65 -14.84
CA VAL A 220 -11.88 -10.07 -16.16
C VAL A 220 -12.66 -9.41 -17.30
N SER A 221 -13.99 -9.36 -17.22
CA SER A 221 -14.82 -8.78 -18.27
C SER A 221 -14.64 -7.27 -18.41
N GLN A 222 -14.43 -6.56 -17.30
CA GLN A 222 -14.33 -5.10 -17.28
C GLN A 222 -12.91 -4.57 -17.49
N PHE A 223 -11.88 -5.29 -17.02
CA PHE A 223 -10.51 -4.79 -17.02
C PHE A 223 -9.58 -5.62 -17.92
N LEU A 224 -9.62 -6.95 -17.87
CA LEU A 224 -8.72 -7.79 -18.66
C LEU A 224 -9.16 -7.89 -20.12
N LEU A 225 -10.43 -8.11 -20.38
CA LEU A 225 -10.97 -8.26 -21.71
C LEU A 225 -10.69 -7.07 -22.66
N PRO A 226 -10.83 -5.80 -22.23
CA PRO A 226 -10.44 -4.66 -23.05
C PRO A 226 -8.96 -4.67 -23.47
N LEU A 227 -8.07 -5.07 -22.54
CA LEU A 227 -6.64 -5.20 -22.84
C LEU A 227 -6.37 -6.31 -23.87
N VAL A 228 -6.99 -7.48 -23.66
CA VAL A 228 -6.85 -8.63 -24.56
C VAL A 228 -7.36 -8.34 -25.98
N LYS A 229 -8.39 -7.50 -26.11
CA LYS A 229 -8.90 -7.07 -27.43
C LYS A 229 -8.00 -6.03 -28.09
N LYS A 230 -7.22 -5.28 -27.33
CA LYS A 230 -6.39 -4.18 -27.83
C LYS A 230 -4.95 -4.60 -28.10
N TYR A 231 -4.40 -5.52 -27.30
CA TYR A 231 -3.00 -5.90 -27.32
C TYR A 231 -2.83 -7.39 -27.63
N GLU A 232 -1.77 -7.72 -28.38
CA GLU A 232 -1.46 -9.12 -28.74
C GLU A 232 -0.95 -9.93 -27.56
N THR A 233 -0.34 -9.27 -26.60
CA THR A 233 0.21 -9.89 -25.38
C THR A 233 -0.25 -9.11 -24.16
N VAL A 234 -0.73 -9.79 -23.14
CA VAL A 234 -1.18 -9.20 -21.86
C VAL A 234 -0.71 -10.09 -20.71
N LEU A 235 -0.20 -9.46 -19.66
CA LEU A 235 0.10 -10.10 -18.39
C LEU A 235 -0.99 -9.78 -17.37
N PHE A 236 -1.63 -10.81 -16.82
CA PHE A 236 -2.64 -10.69 -15.76
C PHE A 236 -2.08 -11.23 -14.45
N ILE A 237 -1.98 -10.40 -13.43
CA ILE A 237 -1.41 -10.76 -12.12
C ILE A 237 -2.47 -10.62 -11.03
N VAL A 238 -2.66 -11.69 -10.25
CA VAL A 238 -3.44 -11.68 -9.02
C VAL A 238 -2.48 -11.90 -7.85
N VAL A 239 -2.35 -10.90 -6.97
CA VAL A 239 -1.55 -10.99 -5.74
C VAL A 239 -2.50 -11.35 -4.60
N ASP A 240 -2.37 -12.56 -4.09
CA ASP A 240 -3.23 -13.13 -3.04
C ASP A 240 -3.16 -12.31 -1.76
N CYS A 241 -4.32 -11.91 -1.23
CA CYS A 241 -4.47 -11.19 0.04
C CYS A 241 -3.84 -9.77 0.06
N MET A 242 -3.58 -9.15 -1.09
CA MET A 242 -2.96 -7.82 -1.14
C MET A 242 -3.98 -6.71 -0.87
N ARG A 243 -3.75 -5.95 0.16
CA ARG A 243 -4.57 -4.80 0.57
C ARG A 243 -4.30 -3.57 -0.30
N MET A 244 -5.27 -2.65 -0.34
CA MET A 244 -5.15 -1.36 -1.03
C MET A 244 -3.98 -0.50 -0.50
N ASP A 245 -3.77 -0.46 0.81
CA ASP A 245 -2.71 0.33 1.44
C ASP A 245 -1.30 -0.22 1.12
N GLN A 246 -1.16 -1.54 1.00
CA GLN A 246 0.06 -2.18 0.52
C GLN A 246 0.31 -1.81 -0.95
N TRP A 247 -0.71 -1.93 -1.81
CA TRP A 247 -0.59 -1.55 -3.21
C TRP A 247 -0.11 -0.11 -3.39
N PHE A 248 -0.60 0.85 -2.59
CA PHE A 248 -0.15 2.25 -2.69
C PHE A 248 1.35 2.42 -2.47
N GLN A 249 1.94 1.65 -1.55
CA GLN A 249 3.39 1.66 -1.34
C GLN A 249 4.15 0.98 -2.48
N LEU A 250 3.65 -0.15 -2.99
CA LEU A 250 4.28 -0.87 -4.10
C LEU A 250 4.21 -0.07 -5.40
N ALA A 251 3.11 0.63 -5.63
CA ALA A 251 2.87 1.40 -6.84
C ALA A 251 3.93 2.48 -7.09
N SER A 252 4.48 3.11 -6.03
CA SER A 252 5.53 4.13 -6.17
C SER A 252 6.81 3.58 -6.82
N ILE A 253 7.14 2.31 -6.59
CA ILE A 253 8.28 1.64 -7.24
C ILE A 253 7.93 1.27 -8.69
N VAL A 254 6.71 0.80 -8.91
CA VAL A 254 6.25 0.34 -10.22
C VAL A 254 6.06 1.50 -11.20
N GLU A 255 5.73 2.69 -10.70
CA GLU A 255 5.62 3.93 -11.49
C GLU A 255 6.92 4.35 -12.19
N GLU A 256 8.06 3.83 -11.79
CA GLU A 256 9.31 4.06 -12.54
C GLU A 256 9.26 3.44 -13.95
N PHE A 257 8.51 2.34 -14.12
CA PHE A 257 8.47 1.54 -15.35
C PHE A 257 7.14 1.63 -16.10
N PHE A 258 6.05 2.02 -15.40
CA PHE A 258 4.69 2.00 -15.95
C PHE A 258 3.94 3.30 -15.69
N GLU A 259 3.09 3.66 -16.63
CA GLU A 259 1.94 4.55 -16.38
C GLU A 259 0.79 3.70 -15.81
N ILE A 260 0.21 4.13 -14.68
CA ILE A 260 -0.78 3.34 -13.94
C ILE A 260 -2.14 4.03 -13.91
N ASP A 261 -3.15 3.44 -14.56
CA ASP A 261 -4.56 3.78 -14.33
C ASP A 261 -5.08 2.95 -13.13
N ARG A 262 -5.43 3.66 -12.06
CA ARG A 262 -5.86 3.06 -10.79
C ARG A 262 -7.36 2.99 -10.73
N ARG A 263 -7.87 1.79 -10.55
CA ARG A 263 -9.29 1.49 -10.38
C ARG A 263 -9.50 0.66 -9.11
N THR A 264 -10.76 0.46 -8.75
CA THR A 264 -11.16 -0.36 -7.61
C THR A 264 -12.30 -1.27 -8.00
N TYR A 265 -12.42 -2.38 -7.27
CA TYR A 265 -13.59 -3.25 -7.27
C TYR A 265 -13.83 -3.77 -5.85
N PHE A 266 -14.96 -4.41 -5.61
CA PHE A 266 -15.30 -4.99 -4.31
C PHE A 266 -15.23 -6.51 -4.38
N SER A 267 -14.51 -7.13 -3.44
CA SER A 267 -14.50 -8.58 -3.31
C SER A 267 -15.88 -9.11 -2.92
N ILE A 268 -16.24 -10.28 -3.43
CA ILE A 268 -17.44 -11.00 -2.97
C ILE A 268 -17.21 -11.62 -1.60
N LEU A 269 -18.31 -11.97 -0.92
CA LEU A 269 -18.27 -12.73 0.33
C LEU A 269 -18.36 -14.25 0.05
N PRO A 270 -17.64 -15.06 0.85
CA PRO A 270 -16.53 -14.71 1.75
C PRO A 270 -15.38 -14.03 1.02
N THR A 271 -14.73 -13.05 1.67
CA THR A 271 -13.48 -12.46 1.19
C THR A 271 -12.31 -13.43 1.44
N ALA A 272 -12.35 -14.53 0.74
CA ALA A 272 -11.44 -15.65 0.92
C ALA A 272 -11.09 -16.26 -0.43
N THR A 273 -9.86 -16.75 -0.54
CA THR A 273 -9.26 -17.29 -1.77
C THR A 273 -10.18 -18.23 -2.56
N PRO A 274 -10.81 -19.27 -1.94
CA PRO A 274 -11.62 -20.22 -2.68
C PRO A 274 -12.86 -19.61 -3.37
N TYR A 275 -13.39 -18.54 -2.80
CA TYR A 275 -14.59 -17.87 -3.29
C TYR A 275 -14.24 -16.72 -4.23
N ALA A 276 -13.46 -15.75 -3.73
CA ALA A 276 -13.20 -14.51 -4.44
C ALA A 276 -12.31 -14.73 -5.68
N ARG A 277 -11.24 -15.54 -5.58
CA ARG A 277 -10.32 -15.78 -6.70
C ARG A 277 -10.96 -16.63 -7.78
N ASN A 278 -11.69 -17.70 -7.41
CA ASN A 278 -12.44 -18.48 -8.39
C ASN A 278 -13.51 -17.64 -9.10
N ALA A 279 -14.13 -16.68 -8.40
CA ALA A 279 -15.06 -15.75 -9.03
C ALA A 279 -14.39 -14.79 -10.02
N ILE A 280 -13.18 -14.32 -9.75
CA ILE A 280 -12.38 -13.55 -10.71
C ILE A 280 -12.10 -14.38 -11.95
N PHE A 281 -11.58 -15.59 -11.78
CA PHE A 281 -11.13 -16.45 -12.89
C PHE A 281 -12.31 -17.01 -13.71
N SER A 282 -13.45 -17.27 -13.08
CA SER A 282 -14.62 -17.81 -13.80
C SER A 282 -15.58 -16.74 -14.33
N GLY A 283 -15.61 -15.54 -13.74
CA GLY A 283 -16.68 -14.55 -13.96
C GLY A 283 -18.05 -15.05 -13.52
N LEU A 284 -18.07 -15.94 -12.52
CA LEU A 284 -19.28 -16.56 -11.96
C LEU A 284 -19.24 -16.50 -10.44
N TYR A 285 -20.41 -16.40 -9.83
CA TYR A 285 -20.52 -16.57 -8.39
C TYR A 285 -20.31 -18.03 -7.98
N PRO A 286 -19.90 -18.30 -6.72
CA PRO A 286 -19.63 -19.66 -6.25
C PRO A 286 -20.77 -20.66 -6.49
N SER A 287 -22.04 -20.27 -6.26
CA SER A 287 -23.19 -21.13 -6.58
C SER A 287 -23.28 -21.50 -8.07
N GLN A 288 -22.96 -20.56 -8.95
CA GLN A 288 -22.99 -20.78 -10.39
C GLN A 288 -21.83 -21.66 -10.88
N ILE A 289 -20.67 -21.57 -10.22
CA ILE A 289 -19.54 -22.46 -10.52
C ILE A 289 -19.93 -23.90 -10.20
N ILE A 290 -20.55 -24.15 -9.06
CA ILE A 290 -21.02 -25.48 -8.67
C ILE A 290 -22.09 -26.02 -9.61
N GLU A 291 -23.03 -25.17 -10.00
CA GLU A 291 -24.13 -25.56 -10.90
C GLU A 291 -23.63 -25.90 -12.31
N ASN A 292 -22.73 -25.09 -12.88
CA ASN A 292 -22.30 -25.23 -14.26
C ASN A 292 -21.06 -26.12 -14.43
N PHE A 293 -20.17 -26.13 -13.40
CA PHE A 293 -18.87 -26.80 -13.44
C PHE A 293 -18.56 -27.51 -12.11
N PRO A 294 -19.38 -28.50 -11.68
CA PRO A 294 -19.27 -29.14 -10.36
C PRO A 294 -17.91 -29.80 -10.12
N HIS A 295 -17.23 -30.22 -11.17
CA HIS A 295 -15.89 -30.83 -11.08
C HIS A 295 -14.78 -29.81 -10.77
N PHE A 296 -15.01 -28.50 -10.93
CA PHE A 296 -14.08 -27.43 -10.55
C PHE A 296 -14.27 -26.95 -9.11
N TRP A 297 -15.27 -27.49 -8.40
CA TRP A 297 -15.57 -27.13 -7.02
C TRP A 297 -15.82 -28.39 -6.17
N GLN A 298 -14.86 -28.77 -5.35
CA GLN A 298 -15.00 -29.92 -4.44
C GLN A 298 -15.67 -29.48 -3.14
N VAL A 299 -16.95 -29.74 -3.02
CA VAL A 299 -17.73 -29.41 -1.82
C VAL A 299 -17.28 -30.29 -0.65
N GLY A 300 -17.01 -29.68 0.52
CA GLY A 300 -16.69 -30.39 1.77
C GLY A 300 -15.20 -30.60 2.05
N SER A 301 -14.31 -30.05 1.25
CA SER A 301 -12.90 -29.95 1.56
C SER A 301 -12.67 -28.73 2.48
N ASP A 302 -12.19 -28.97 3.71
CA ASP A 302 -11.74 -27.89 4.61
C ASP A 302 -10.39 -27.30 4.19
N ASP A 303 -9.74 -27.89 3.19
CA ASP A 303 -8.49 -27.45 2.61
C ASP A 303 -8.75 -26.38 1.55
N GLU A 304 -8.57 -25.13 1.91
CA GLU A 304 -8.71 -23.98 1.00
C GLU A 304 -7.84 -24.14 -0.27
N GLY A 305 -6.69 -24.80 -0.16
CA GLY A 305 -5.79 -25.07 -1.28
C GLY A 305 -6.39 -26.00 -2.33
N SER A 306 -7.24 -26.94 -1.94
CA SER A 306 -7.87 -27.90 -2.86
C SER A 306 -8.95 -27.29 -3.73
N LEU A 307 -9.56 -26.18 -3.31
CA LEU A 307 -10.61 -25.49 -4.04
C LEU A 307 -10.09 -24.57 -5.17
N ASN A 308 -8.78 -24.29 -5.22
CA ASN A 308 -8.13 -23.40 -6.18
C ASN A 308 -7.19 -24.13 -7.15
N LEU A 309 -7.55 -25.33 -7.55
CA LEU A 309 -6.76 -26.16 -8.50
C LEU A 309 -7.06 -25.85 -9.96
N TYR A 310 -8.22 -25.30 -10.29
CA TYR A 310 -8.78 -25.16 -11.64
C TYR A 310 -8.87 -23.70 -12.12
N GLU A 311 -8.05 -22.82 -11.59
CA GLU A 311 -8.07 -21.38 -11.92
C GLU A 311 -7.79 -21.13 -13.42
N ARG A 312 -6.88 -21.88 -14.01
CA ARG A 312 -6.59 -21.82 -15.44
C ARG A 312 -7.83 -22.19 -16.28
N GLU A 313 -8.42 -23.34 -15.99
CA GLU A 313 -9.59 -23.89 -16.70
C GLU A 313 -10.81 -22.94 -16.53
N LEU A 314 -11.01 -22.37 -15.36
CA LEU A 314 -12.04 -21.38 -15.09
C LEU A 314 -11.84 -20.13 -15.95
N LEU A 315 -10.61 -19.65 -16.11
CA LEU A 315 -10.31 -18.51 -16.97
C LEU A 315 -10.51 -18.82 -18.46
N GLU A 316 -10.13 -20.01 -18.91
CA GLU A 316 -10.40 -20.49 -20.28
C GLU A 316 -11.91 -20.53 -20.57
N VAL A 317 -12.70 -21.08 -19.64
CA VAL A 317 -14.17 -21.12 -19.74
C VAL A 317 -14.75 -19.71 -19.77
N GLN A 318 -14.25 -18.79 -18.95
CA GLN A 318 -14.71 -17.41 -18.94
C GLN A 318 -14.47 -16.72 -20.28
N PHE A 319 -13.27 -16.84 -20.85
CA PHE A 319 -12.97 -16.25 -22.15
C PHE A 319 -13.84 -16.84 -23.27
N ASN A 320 -14.08 -18.15 -23.25
CA ASN A 320 -14.99 -18.79 -24.21
C ASN A 320 -16.41 -18.21 -24.10
N ARG A 321 -16.93 -18.00 -22.90
CA ARG A 321 -18.24 -17.35 -22.67
C ARG A 321 -18.26 -15.89 -23.13
N LEU A 322 -17.13 -15.19 -23.05
CA LEU A 322 -16.98 -13.80 -23.52
C LEU A 322 -16.74 -13.70 -25.03
N GLY A 323 -16.76 -14.84 -25.75
CA GLY A 323 -16.57 -14.89 -27.21
C GLY A 323 -15.12 -14.61 -27.65
N VAL A 324 -14.15 -14.82 -26.78
CA VAL A 324 -12.72 -14.66 -27.09
C VAL A 324 -12.12 -16.02 -27.45
N THR A 325 -11.60 -16.13 -28.67
CA THR A 325 -10.84 -17.28 -29.11
C THR A 325 -9.37 -16.89 -29.22
N PHE A 326 -8.52 -17.56 -28.48
CA PHE A 326 -7.07 -17.32 -28.54
C PHE A 326 -6.43 -18.10 -29.66
N SER A 327 -5.54 -17.45 -30.42
CA SER A 327 -4.66 -18.12 -31.38
C SER A 327 -3.48 -18.85 -30.70
N SER A 328 -3.23 -18.57 -29.44
CA SER A 328 -2.22 -19.18 -28.58
C SER A 328 -2.87 -19.62 -27.26
N PRO A 329 -2.40 -20.72 -26.65
CA PRO A 329 -2.95 -21.20 -25.39
C PRO A 329 -2.74 -20.17 -24.27
N LEU A 330 -3.75 -20.08 -23.37
CA LEU A 330 -3.62 -19.36 -22.12
C LEU A 330 -2.50 -19.96 -21.28
N ARG A 331 -1.58 -19.14 -20.80
CA ARG A 331 -0.52 -19.55 -19.88
C ARG A 331 -0.95 -19.20 -18.46
N TYR A 332 -0.65 -20.09 -17.54
CA TYR A 332 -0.95 -19.93 -16.13
C TYR A 332 0.24 -20.36 -15.29
N GLU A 333 0.69 -19.49 -14.40
CA GLU A 333 1.77 -19.76 -13.45
C GLU A 333 1.31 -19.36 -12.04
N LYS A 334 1.73 -20.13 -11.05
CA LYS A 334 1.44 -19.87 -9.63
C LYS A 334 2.73 -19.94 -8.84
N VAL A 335 2.99 -18.95 -7.98
CA VAL A 335 4.25 -18.81 -7.24
C VAL A 335 3.96 -18.80 -5.75
N PHE A 336 4.53 -19.79 -5.06
CA PHE A 336 4.49 -19.94 -3.60
C PHE A 336 5.85 -19.66 -2.96
N THR A 337 6.95 -20.04 -3.63
CA THR A 337 8.30 -19.97 -3.07
C THR A 337 9.19 -19.00 -3.84
N LYS A 338 10.28 -18.58 -3.19
CA LYS A 338 11.30 -17.72 -3.79
C LYS A 338 11.97 -18.39 -5.00
N GLU A 339 12.23 -19.69 -4.91
CA GLU A 339 12.87 -20.49 -5.95
C GLU A 339 11.98 -20.60 -7.19
N GLU A 340 10.67 -20.79 -7.00
CA GLU A 340 9.69 -20.78 -8.10
C GLU A 340 9.68 -19.42 -8.78
N GLY A 341 9.64 -18.35 -7.99
CA GLY A 341 9.69 -16.99 -8.51
C GLY A 341 10.95 -16.68 -9.31
N GLN A 342 12.12 -17.10 -8.84
CA GLN A 342 13.38 -16.93 -9.57
C GLN A 342 13.42 -17.71 -10.89
N ARG A 343 12.84 -18.91 -10.91
CA ARG A 343 12.66 -19.69 -12.14
C ARG A 343 11.71 -19.00 -13.10
N LEU A 344 10.63 -18.43 -12.59
CA LEU A 344 9.65 -17.69 -13.37
C LEU A 344 10.29 -16.48 -14.05
N VAL A 345 11.05 -15.64 -13.35
CA VAL A 345 11.72 -14.45 -13.93
C VAL A 345 12.57 -14.85 -15.15
N LYS A 346 13.29 -15.97 -15.08
CA LYS A 346 14.09 -16.49 -16.22
C LYS A 346 13.24 -16.96 -17.40
N LYS A 347 11.99 -17.41 -17.14
CA LYS A 347 11.06 -17.89 -18.17
C LYS A 347 10.18 -16.78 -18.74
N ILE A 348 10.07 -15.64 -18.06
CA ILE A 348 9.15 -14.56 -18.44
C ILE A 348 9.27 -14.15 -19.91
N PRO A 349 10.46 -13.93 -20.51
CA PRO A 349 10.56 -13.58 -21.92
C PRO A 349 9.87 -14.58 -22.86
N GLN A 350 9.81 -15.86 -22.48
CA GLN A 350 9.10 -16.90 -23.25
C GLN A 350 7.58 -16.88 -22.98
N LEU A 351 7.18 -16.54 -21.75
CA LEU A 351 5.78 -16.46 -21.35
C LEU A 351 5.09 -15.18 -21.85
N LEU A 352 5.84 -14.11 -22.06
CA LEU A 352 5.35 -12.83 -22.62
C LEU A 352 5.31 -12.81 -24.15
N GLN A 353 5.26 -13.97 -24.80
CA GLN A 353 4.93 -14.09 -26.21
C GLN A 353 3.42 -13.89 -26.42
N ARG A 354 2.97 -13.88 -27.68
CA ARG A 354 1.57 -13.66 -28.06
C ARG A 354 0.57 -14.44 -27.20
N GLY A 355 -0.45 -13.74 -26.68
CA GLY A 355 -1.52 -14.31 -25.87
C GLY A 355 -1.59 -13.72 -24.45
N VAL A 356 -2.32 -14.42 -23.58
CA VAL A 356 -2.48 -14.03 -22.17
C VAL A 356 -1.65 -14.94 -21.28
N THR A 357 -0.86 -14.32 -20.41
CA THR A 357 -0.18 -15.01 -19.30
C THR A 357 -0.85 -14.56 -18.00
N SER A 358 -1.39 -15.51 -17.24
CA SER A 358 -1.93 -15.28 -15.90
C SER A 358 -0.94 -15.74 -14.84
N LEU A 359 -0.69 -14.91 -13.84
CA LEU A 359 0.21 -15.17 -12.74
C LEU A 359 -0.50 -14.96 -11.41
N VAL A 360 -0.42 -15.95 -10.52
CA VAL A 360 -0.88 -15.84 -9.12
C VAL A 360 0.33 -15.83 -8.20
N VAL A 361 0.38 -14.85 -7.27
CA VAL A 361 1.47 -14.67 -6.31
C VAL A 361 0.91 -14.77 -4.91
N ASN A 362 1.26 -15.83 -4.16
CA ASN A 362 0.65 -16.16 -2.87
C ASN A 362 1.44 -15.63 -1.65
N PHE A 363 2.53 -14.89 -1.83
CA PHE A 363 3.44 -14.54 -0.74
C PHE A 363 2.77 -13.75 0.38
N ILE A 364 1.91 -12.76 0.05
CA ILE A 364 1.29 -11.91 1.08
C ILE A 364 0.32 -12.73 1.93
N ASP A 365 -0.43 -13.64 1.33
CA ASP A 365 -1.32 -14.55 2.06
C ASP A 365 -0.53 -15.50 2.98
N ILE A 366 0.54 -16.09 2.48
CA ILE A 366 1.45 -16.94 3.29
C ILE A 366 2.02 -16.14 4.47
N LEU A 367 2.42 -14.88 4.23
CA LEU A 367 2.93 -14.00 5.29
C LEU A 367 1.84 -13.67 6.33
N THR A 368 0.61 -13.44 5.87
CA THR A 368 -0.56 -13.16 6.71
C THR A 368 -0.85 -14.32 7.67
N HIS A 369 -0.90 -15.54 7.15
CA HIS A 369 -1.09 -16.75 7.95
C HIS A 369 0.12 -17.07 8.84
N GLY A 370 1.33 -17.01 8.28
CA GLY A 370 2.57 -17.28 9.01
C GLY A 370 2.81 -16.32 10.17
N ARG A 371 2.38 -15.06 10.06
CA ARG A 371 2.46 -14.08 11.16
C ARG A 371 1.63 -14.54 12.38
N SER A 372 0.45 -15.08 12.15
CA SER A 372 -0.43 -15.55 13.23
C SER A 372 0.10 -16.81 13.93
N GLU A 373 1.06 -17.50 13.34
CA GLU A 373 1.66 -18.75 13.84
C GLU A 373 3.08 -18.57 14.37
N SER A 374 3.74 -17.43 14.11
CA SER A 374 5.13 -17.18 14.45
C SER A 374 5.27 -15.98 15.39
N GLU A 375 5.73 -16.22 16.63
CA GLU A 375 6.03 -15.16 17.60
C GLU A 375 7.06 -14.16 17.06
N ILE A 376 8.04 -14.62 16.29
CA ILE A 376 9.06 -13.77 15.67
C ILE A 376 8.43 -12.82 14.66
N LEU A 377 7.52 -13.32 13.82
CA LEU A 377 6.84 -12.47 12.82
C LEU A 377 5.86 -11.49 13.49
N MET A 378 5.24 -11.87 14.61
CA MET A 378 4.43 -10.95 15.41
C MET A 378 5.27 -9.84 16.04
N GLU A 379 6.49 -10.12 16.46
CA GLU A 379 7.43 -9.12 16.99
C GLU A 379 7.95 -8.18 15.88
N ILE A 380 8.29 -8.71 14.70
CA ILE A 380 8.76 -7.91 13.54
C ILE A 380 7.66 -7.02 12.98
N ALA A 381 6.43 -7.50 12.91
CA ALA A 381 5.29 -6.78 12.35
C ALA A 381 4.14 -6.68 13.38
N PRO A 382 4.30 -5.94 14.48
CA PRO A 382 3.33 -5.89 15.59
C PRO A 382 2.02 -5.17 15.23
N ASN A 383 2.03 -4.31 14.22
CA ASN A 383 0.90 -3.48 13.81
C ASN A 383 0.80 -3.34 12.28
N GLU A 384 -0.24 -2.64 11.83
CA GLU A 384 -0.51 -2.45 10.38
C GLU A 384 0.63 -1.75 9.65
N GLN A 385 1.29 -0.76 10.27
CA GLN A 385 2.41 -0.04 9.64
C GLN A 385 3.62 -0.97 9.43
N ALA A 386 4.07 -1.65 10.49
CA ALA A 386 5.19 -2.57 10.40
C ALA A 386 4.92 -3.73 9.43
N TYR A 387 3.65 -4.18 9.34
CA TYR A 387 3.25 -5.19 8.37
C TYR A 387 3.35 -4.66 6.92
N ARG A 388 2.94 -3.43 6.65
CA ARG A 388 3.12 -2.79 5.33
C ARG A 388 4.59 -2.64 4.97
N ASP A 389 5.43 -2.22 5.91
CA ASP A 389 6.87 -2.04 5.69
C ASP A 389 7.57 -3.37 5.37
N LEU A 390 7.13 -4.45 6.03
CA LEU A 390 7.62 -5.80 5.75
C LEU A 390 7.25 -6.24 4.31
N VAL A 391 6.01 -6.00 3.88
CA VAL A 391 5.56 -6.30 2.51
C VAL A 391 6.32 -5.45 1.49
N LEU A 392 6.55 -4.17 1.75
CA LEU A 392 7.35 -3.30 0.88
C LEU A 392 8.80 -3.77 0.77
N SER A 393 9.41 -4.16 1.89
CA SER A 393 10.77 -4.71 1.92
C SER A 393 10.87 -5.99 1.11
N TRP A 394 9.92 -6.90 1.26
CA TRP A 394 9.84 -8.10 0.43
C TRP A 394 9.72 -7.75 -1.05
N PHE A 395 8.81 -6.84 -1.41
CA PHE A 395 8.55 -6.51 -2.81
C PHE A 395 9.80 -6.01 -3.54
N ARG A 396 10.60 -5.16 -2.90
CA ARG A 396 11.86 -4.64 -3.47
C ARG A 396 12.85 -5.73 -3.88
N HIS A 397 12.78 -6.89 -3.24
CA HIS A 397 13.67 -8.03 -3.50
C HIS A 397 12.93 -9.23 -4.09
N SER A 398 11.66 -9.03 -4.47
CA SER A 398 10.79 -10.12 -4.95
C SER A 398 11.00 -10.43 -6.42
N SER A 399 10.70 -11.67 -6.79
CA SER A 399 10.56 -12.07 -8.19
C SER A 399 9.39 -11.36 -8.89
N LEU A 400 8.37 -10.89 -8.15
CA LEU A 400 7.28 -10.12 -8.72
C LEU A 400 7.77 -8.81 -9.34
N LEU A 401 8.64 -8.07 -8.65
CA LEU A 401 9.26 -6.86 -9.22
C LEU A 401 10.07 -7.19 -10.47
N GLY A 402 10.85 -8.28 -10.45
CA GLY A 402 11.59 -8.73 -11.63
C GLY A 402 10.69 -9.08 -12.81
N VAL A 403 9.55 -9.73 -12.58
CA VAL A 403 8.54 -10.01 -13.61
C VAL A 403 7.96 -8.72 -14.20
N LEU A 404 7.66 -7.73 -13.36
CA LEU A 404 7.13 -6.43 -13.80
C LEU A 404 8.16 -5.66 -14.63
N GLN A 405 9.44 -5.65 -14.22
CA GLN A 405 10.53 -5.05 -14.99
C GLN A 405 10.70 -5.69 -16.36
N GLU A 406 10.64 -7.02 -16.44
CA GLU A 406 10.71 -7.73 -17.72
C GLU A 406 9.47 -7.43 -18.60
N ALA A 407 8.27 -7.35 -18.03
CA ALA A 407 7.07 -6.96 -18.77
C ALA A 407 7.21 -5.55 -19.36
N ALA A 408 7.72 -4.60 -18.58
CA ALA A 408 7.98 -3.23 -19.05
C ALA A 408 9.00 -3.22 -20.21
N ARG A 409 10.13 -3.92 -20.09
CA ARG A 409 11.16 -4.02 -21.14
C ARG A 409 10.62 -4.59 -22.46
N HIS A 410 9.64 -5.50 -22.38
CA HIS A 410 9.02 -6.11 -23.55
C HIS A 410 7.80 -5.34 -24.07
N GLY A 411 7.47 -4.18 -23.49
CA GLY A 411 6.33 -3.37 -23.90
C GLY A 411 4.97 -4.04 -23.63
N VAL A 412 4.89 -4.96 -22.65
CA VAL A 412 3.70 -5.74 -22.36
C VAL A 412 2.83 -5.05 -21.31
N PRO A 413 1.55 -4.71 -21.62
CA PRO A 413 0.63 -4.17 -20.66
C PRO A 413 0.31 -5.19 -19.57
N VAL A 414 0.14 -4.70 -18.34
CA VAL A 414 -0.12 -5.54 -17.17
C VAL A 414 -1.43 -5.11 -16.51
N LEU A 415 -2.29 -6.07 -16.22
CA LEU A 415 -3.38 -5.93 -15.27
C LEU A 415 -2.94 -6.58 -13.95
N LEU A 416 -2.84 -5.79 -12.88
CA LEU A 416 -2.54 -6.31 -11.55
C LEU A 416 -3.71 -6.04 -10.61
N THR A 417 -4.09 -7.04 -9.82
CA THR A 417 -5.16 -6.94 -8.82
C THR A 417 -4.90 -7.89 -7.63
N SER A 418 -5.81 -7.91 -6.69
CA SER A 418 -5.88 -8.88 -5.58
C SER A 418 -7.26 -9.54 -5.58
N ASP A 419 -7.43 -10.67 -4.94
CA ASP A 419 -8.72 -11.37 -4.78
C ASP A 419 -9.47 -10.98 -3.50
N HIS A 420 -8.74 -10.73 -2.42
CA HIS A 420 -9.22 -10.18 -1.16
C HIS A 420 -8.07 -9.49 -0.43
N GLY A 421 -8.38 -8.77 0.65
CA GLY A 421 -7.39 -8.29 1.59
C GLY A 421 -7.51 -8.99 2.94
N SER A 422 -6.92 -8.38 3.97
CA SER A 422 -6.99 -8.86 5.35
C SER A 422 -7.14 -7.71 6.33
N VAL A 423 -7.75 -7.96 7.48
CA VAL A 423 -7.96 -6.97 8.54
C VAL A 423 -7.24 -7.37 9.81
N HIS A 424 -6.66 -6.41 10.50
CA HIS A 424 -6.05 -6.60 11.82
C HIS A 424 -7.14 -6.77 12.87
N CYS A 425 -7.32 -8.00 13.38
CA CYS A 425 -8.43 -8.38 14.24
C CYS A 425 -8.07 -8.25 15.72
N THR A 426 -8.92 -7.55 16.48
CA THR A 426 -8.71 -7.30 17.91
C THR A 426 -9.92 -7.67 18.78
N ARG A 427 -11.11 -7.87 18.19
CA ARG A 427 -12.35 -8.11 18.94
C ARG A 427 -12.90 -9.52 18.69
N PRO A 428 -12.92 -10.39 19.72
CA PRO A 428 -13.51 -11.71 19.59
C PRO A 428 -15.04 -11.65 19.64
N VAL A 429 -15.71 -12.47 18.83
CA VAL A 429 -17.17 -12.69 18.82
C VAL A 429 -17.47 -14.17 18.99
N THR A 430 -18.30 -14.49 19.98
CA THR A 430 -18.68 -15.88 20.25
C THR A 430 -19.66 -16.38 19.21
N VAL A 431 -19.34 -17.52 18.59
CA VAL A 431 -20.18 -18.19 17.62
C VAL A 431 -20.60 -19.58 18.15
N PHE A 432 -21.89 -19.89 17.93
CA PHE A 432 -22.45 -21.20 18.24
C PHE A 432 -22.57 -21.99 16.93
N ALA A 433 -21.75 -23.01 16.80
CA ALA A 433 -21.68 -23.85 15.63
C ALA A 433 -21.45 -25.33 16.02
N LYS A 434 -21.92 -26.24 15.19
CA LYS A 434 -21.59 -27.67 15.34
C LYS A 434 -20.12 -27.91 14.96
N ARG A 435 -19.60 -29.11 15.30
CA ARG A 435 -18.20 -29.51 15.06
C ARG A 435 -17.80 -29.56 13.58
N ASP A 436 -18.79 -29.74 12.70
CA ASP A 436 -18.66 -29.81 11.24
C ASP A 436 -18.72 -28.44 10.54
N ALA A 437 -18.81 -27.34 11.30
CA ALA A 437 -18.73 -26.00 10.72
C ALA A 437 -17.30 -25.70 10.22
N SER A 438 -17.21 -24.85 9.18
CA SER A 438 -15.92 -24.42 8.61
C SER A 438 -14.97 -23.83 9.65
N THR A 439 -13.68 -24.03 9.44
CA THR A 439 -12.62 -23.66 10.42
C THR A 439 -12.22 -22.18 10.39
N ASN A 440 -12.53 -21.45 9.31
CA ASN A 440 -12.15 -20.04 9.13
C ASN A 440 -12.67 -19.16 10.30
N LEU A 441 -11.91 -18.12 10.64
CA LEU A 441 -12.18 -17.26 11.79
C LEU A 441 -12.97 -15.98 11.45
N ARG A 442 -13.15 -15.67 10.15
CA ARG A 442 -13.87 -14.49 9.72
C ARG A 442 -15.19 -14.82 9.01
N TYR A 443 -15.34 -16.04 8.53
CA TYR A 443 -16.62 -16.58 8.07
C TYR A 443 -16.81 -18.00 8.54
N LYS A 444 -18.05 -18.40 8.66
CA LYS A 444 -18.41 -19.79 8.92
C LYS A 444 -19.71 -20.15 8.20
N PHE A 445 -19.83 -21.40 7.88
CA PHE A 445 -21.10 -21.97 7.44
C PHE A 445 -21.35 -23.29 8.16
N GLY A 446 -22.61 -23.62 8.36
CA GLY A 446 -23.02 -24.84 9.05
C GLY A 446 -24.48 -24.81 9.45
N ASP A 447 -24.96 -25.94 9.96
CA ASP A 447 -26.33 -26.12 10.42
C ASP A 447 -26.68 -25.17 11.57
N ASN A 448 -27.71 -24.33 11.37
CA ASN A 448 -28.25 -23.43 12.39
C ASN A 448 -27.21 -22.57 13.11
N ILE A 449 -26.14 -22.20 12.39
CA ILE A 449 -25.06 -21.37 12.94
C ILE A 449 -25.60 -20.00 13.39
N ASN A 450 -25.15 -19.51 14.54
CA ASN A 450 -25.57 -18.25 15.11
C ASN A 450 -24.45 -17.64 15.97
N SER A 451 -24.60 -16.36 16.36
CA SER A 451 -23.68 -15.67 17.26
C SER A 451 -24.39 -15.12 18.49
N GLU A 452 -23.63 -14.93 19.55
CA GLU A 452 -24.13 -14.25 20.76
C GLU A 452 -24.41 -12.77 20.51
N GLN A 453 -23.61 -12.15 19.63
CA GLN A 453 -23.63 -10.71 19.34
C GLN A 453 -24.04 -10.50 17.89
N ASN A 454 -25.35 -10.56 17.61
CA ASN A 454 -25.90 -10.43 16.27
C ASN A 454 -25.52 -9.10 15.55
N GLN A 455 -25.24 -8.05 16.32
CA GLN A 455 -24.83 -6.74 15.78
C GLN A 455 -23.40 -6.74 15.21
N ASP A 456 -22.54 -7.64 15.67
CA ASP A 456 -21.13 -7.74 15.25
C ASP A 456 -20.91 -8.82 14.16
N THR A 457 -22.02 -9.29 13.54
CA THR A 457 -22.00 -10.35 12.53
C THR A 457 -23.05 -10.12 11.45
N PHE A 458 -22.77 -10.63 10.25
CA PHE A 458 -23.73 -10.68 9.15
C PHE A 458 -24.19 -12.13 8.90
N LEU A 459 -25.41 -12.44 9.30
CA LEU A 459 -26.01 -13.77 9.15
C LEU A 459 -26.81 -13.85 7.84
N VAL A 460 -26.39 -14.73 6.94
CA VAL A 460 -27.07 -15.06 5.68
C VAL A 460 -27.80 -16.39 5.83
N ARG A 461 -29.10 -16.33 6.04
CA ARG A 461 -29.95 -17.52 6.22
C ARG A 461 -30.32 -18.20 4.91
N ASP A 462 -30.39 -17.45 3.82
CA ASP A 462 -30.61 -17.95 2.46
C ASP A 462 -29.36 -17.75 1.60
N PRO A 463 -28.47 -18.75 1.51
CA PRO A 463 -27.24 -18.66 0.73
C PRO A 463 -27.46 -18.34 -0.76
N LYS A 464 -28.61 -18.74 -1.33
CA LYS A 464 -28.92 -18.51 -2.73
C LYS A 464 -29.04 -17.03 -3.07
N ARG A 465 -29.58 -16.23 -2.15
CA ARG A 465 -29.66 -14.77 -2.31
C ARG A 465 -28.28 -14.10 -2.34
N ALA A 466 -27.33 -14.64 -1.60
CA ALA A 466 -25.95 -14.16 -1.59
C ALA A 466 -25.06 -14.85 -2.64
N ARG A 467 -25.64 -15.68 -3.53
CA ARG A 467 -24.92 -16.44 -4.56
C ARG A 467 -23.84 -17.39 -4.00
N LEU A 468 -24.05 -17.85 -2.77
CA LEU A 468 -23.18 -18.80 -2.07
C LEU A 468 -23.59 -20.24 -2.36
N PRO A 469 -22.69 -21.21 -2.16
CA PRO A 469 -23.01 -22.64 -2.24
C PRO A 469 -24.20 -23.01 -1.35
N TYR A 470 -25.17 -23.72 -1.91
CA TYR A 470 -26.30 -24.25 -1.16
C TYR A 470 -25.96 -25.67 -0.66
N LEU A 471 -25.69 -25.80 0.62
CA LEU A 471 -25.24 -27.06 1.23
C LEU A 471 -26.34 -27.78 2.02
N GLY A 472 -27.57 -27.25 2.04
CA GLY A 472 -28.72 -27.84 2.75
C GLY A 472 -29.69 -26.78 3.29
N LEU A 473 -30.90 -27.22 3.67
CA LEU A 473 -31.99 -26.33 4.11
C LEU A 473 -31.63 -25.49 5.36
N ASN A 474 -30.85 -26.07 6.28
CA ASN A 474 -30.53 -25.46 7.57
C ASN A 474 -29.10 -24.88 7.60
N VAL A 475 -28.37 -24.95 6.49
CA VAL A 475 -27.00 -24.41 6.42
C VAL A 475 -27.06 -22.92 6.14
N HIS A 476 -26.58 -22.15 7.10
CA HIS A 476 -26.46 -20.69 7.03
C HIS A 476 -24.99 -20.30 6.96
N TYR A 477 -24.75 -19.09 6.45
CA TYR A 477 -23.43 -18.45 6.46
C TYR A 477 -23.44 -17.29 7.45
N ILE A 478 -22.35 -17.14 8.21
CA ILE A 478 -22.13 -16.00 9.11
C ILE A 478 -20.77 -15.39 8.82
N PHE A 479 -20.74 -14.07 8.73
CA PHE A 479 -19.53 -13.28 8.46
C PHE A 479 -19.24 -12.38 9.64
N ALA A 480 -17.97 -12.32 10.03
CA ALA A 480 -17.46 -11.33 10.97
C ALA A 480 -17.39 -9.96 10.28
N ILE A 481 -17.69 -8.89 10.99
CA ILE A 481 -17.62 -7.53 10.49
C ILE A 481 -16.49 -6.77 11.19
N GLU A 482 -16.11 -5.61 10.63
CA GLU A 482 -15.06 -4.75 11.20
C GLU A 482 -13.75 -5.54 11.47
N ASP A 483 -13.21 -5.43 12.69
CA ASP A 483 -12.02 -6.11 13.21
C ASP A 483 -12.35 -7.32 14.11
N THR A 484 -13.56 -7.89 13.99
CA THR A 484 -13.97 -9.03 14.81
C THR A 484 -13.45 -10.36 14.25
N TYR A 485 -13.33 -11.35 15.11
CA TYR A 485 -13.03 -12.75 14.74
C TYR A 485 -13.80 -13.72 15.59
N PHE A 486 -14.08 -14.90 15.04
CA PHE A 486 -14.91 -15.91 15.68
C PHE A 486 -14.15 -16.75 16.70
N VAL A 487 -14.78 -16.94 17.86
CA VAL A 487 -14.32 -17.81 18.93
C VAL A 487 -15.42 -18.76 19.37
N TYR A 488 -15.05 -19.90 19.94
CA TYR A 488 -16.01 -20.85 20.49
C TYR A 488 -16.11 -20.69 22.01
N PRO A 489 -17.31 -20.83 22.61
CA PRO A 489 -17.51 -20.72 24.05
C PRO A 489 -16.61 -21.63 24.86
N THR A 490 -16.38 -22.85 24.36
CA THR A 490 -15.59 -23.91 25.05
C THR A 490 -14.08 -23.66 25.05
N LYS A 491 -13.58 -22.78 24.19
CA LYS A 491 -12.14 -22.47 24.00
C LYS A 491 -11.85 -20.98 23.94
N LEU A 492 -12.68 -20.15 24.56
CA LEU A 492 -12.66 -18.69 24.47
C LEU A 492 -11.27 -18.11 24.74
N ARG A 493 -10.66 -18.42 25.88
CA ARG A 493 -9.35 -17.87 26.28
C ARG A 493 -8.21 -18.33 25.35
N GLU A 494 -8.24 -19.59 24.92
CA GLU A 494 -7.26 -20.16 24.00
C GLU A 494 -7.28 -19.38 22.65
N TYR A 495 -8.48 -19.19 22.08
CA TYR A 495 -8.64 -18.46 20.81
C TYR A 495 -8.33 -16.97 20.94
N GLN A 496 -8.72 -16.34 22.03
CA GLN A 496 -8.39 -14.95 22.30
C GLN A 496 -6.87 -14.74 22.38
N SER A 497 -6.16 -15.56 23.13
CA SER A 497 -4.70 -15.45 23.24
C SER A 497 -4.00 -15.71 21.92
N ARG A 498 -4.49 -16.66 21.12
CA ARG A 498 -3.85 -17.08 19.87
C ARG A 498 -4.08 -16.11 18.71
N TYR A 499 -5.28 -15.55 18.60
CA TYR A 499 -5.69 -14.80 17.39
C TYR A 499 -5.84 -13.30 17.60
N TYR A 500 -5.71 -12.79 18.82
CA TYR A 500 -5.68 -11.37 19.08
C TYR A 500 -4.50 -10.71 18.32
N GLY A 501 -4.81 -9.64 17.55
CA GLY A 501 -3.81 -8.95 16.76
C GLY A 501 -3.39 -9.68 15.47
N SER A 502 -4.06 -10.78 15.10
CA SER A 502 -3.81 -11.46 13.82
C SER A 502 -4.41 -10.68 12.65
N PHE A 503 -3.79 -10.80 11.47
CA PHE A 503 -4.42 -10.41 10.22
C PHE A 503 -5.23 -11.60 9.70
N LEU A 504 -6.52 -11.37 9.50
CA LEU A 504 -7.46 -12.41 9.06
C LEU A 504 -8.30 -11.90 7.89
N HIS A 505 -8.89 -12.82 7.14
CA HIS A 505 -9.74 -12.54 5.98
C HIS A 505 -10.97 -13.47 5.94
N GLY A 506 -11.97 -13.10 5.14
CA GLY A 506 -13.20 -13.87 4.96
C GLY A 506 -14.46 -13.13 5.36
N GLY A 507 -14.35 -11.98 6.02
CA GLY A 507 -15.47 -11.18 6.52
C GLY A 507 -15.72 -9.87 5.78
N ILE A 508 -16.26 -8.89 6.51
CA ILE A 508 -16.68 -7.59 5.98
C ILE A 508 -15.84 -6.50 6.64
N SER A 509 -14.92 -5.95 5.89
CA SER A 509 -14.22 -4.71 6.19
C SER A 509 -13.79 -4.01 4.90
N PRO A 510 -13.50 -2.70 4.90
CA PRO A 510 -12.94 -2.03 3.73
C PRO A 510 -11.64 -2.67 3.26
N GLU A 511 -10.79 -3.09 4.22
CA GLU A 511 -9.49 -3.71 3.99
C GLU A 511 -9.59 -5.06 3.26
N GLU A 512 -10.65 -5.82 3.50
CA GLU A 512 -10.91 -7.11 2.85
C GLU A 512 -11.60 -6.96 1.51
N MET A 513 -12.48 -5.94 1.35
CA MET A 513 -13.42 -5.86 0.23
C MET A 513 -13.04 -4.84 -0.84
N ILE A 514 -12.49 -3.67 -0.48
CA ILE A 514 -12.16 -2.62 -1.45
C ILE A 514 -10.74 -2.83 -1.96
N LEU A 515 -10.63 -3.34 -3.18
CA LEU A 515 -9.38 -3.86 -3.70
C LEU A 515 -8.85 -3.06 -4.89
N PRO A 516 -7.51 -3.02 -5.06
CA PRO A 516 -6.88 -2.32 -6.16
C PRO A 516 -7.05 -3.08 -7.48
N VAL A 517 -7.24 -2.31 -8.54
CA VAL A 517 -7.02 -2.74 -9.93
C VAL A 517 -6.06 -1.75 -10.57
N ALA A 518 -4.93 -2.23 -11.03
CA ALA A 518 -3.91 -1.44 -11.70
C ALA A 518 -3.79 -1.85 -13.17
N LEU A 519 -4.19 -0.95 -14.04
CA LEU A 519 -3.97 -1.05 -15.48
C LEU A 519 -2.64 -0.36 -15.78
N MET A 520 -1.61 -1.11 -16.07
CA MET A 520 -0.23 -0.62 -16.18
C MET A 520 0.26 -0.70 -17.62
N MET A 521 0.59 0.47 -18.19
CA MET A 521 1.15 0.60 -19.52
C MET A 521 2.65 0.89 -19.41
N PRO A 522 3.52 0.11 -20.09
CA PRO A 522 4.96 0.39 -20.12
C PRO A 522 5.26 1.80 -20.63
N LYS A 523 6.23 2.47 -19.96
CA LYS A 523 6.72 3.81 -20.37
C LYS A 523 7.63 3.74 -21.59
#